data_b720e101ba2ba88fce3c45de2709b2c9
#
_entry.id   b720e101ba2ba88fce3c45de2709b2c9
#
_cell.length_a   1.000
_cell.length_b   1.000
_cell.length_c   1.000
_cell.angle_alpha   90.00
_cell.angle_beta   90.00
_cell.angle_gamma   90.00
#
_symmetry.space_group_name_H-M   'P 1'
#
loop_
_entity.id
_entity.type
_entity.pdbx_description
1 polymer ?
#
loop_
_entity_poly.entity_id
_entity_poly.type
_entity_poly.pdbx_seq_one_letter_code
_entity_poly.pdbx_strand_id
1 'polypeptide(L)'
;MTTIYDARLLLVDDNADLLRLLCEQLQDAGYRHIRTAQSCSAARACFAAEQPELMILDINLPDGDGFSLFRALRAKADVPALFLSARDADADRLFGLGLGVDDYLTKPFLMQELLLRVQHILQRAYRAELSRTKSDALRLGGRSVDLNDALVTLPDGSTLALTATELALLRKLAENRGHIVTYDALCTAVWGADYYGYENSLNVHIRHLREKLEEQPSRPQHLLTVRSIGYKLAKEETA
;
A
#
# COMPACT_ATOMS: atom_id res chain seq x y z
N MET A 1 19.26 -7.48 -14.81
CA MET A 1 17.88 -7.44 -14.30
C MET A 1 17.93 -6.96 -12.87
N THR A 2 17.35 -5.83 -12.57
CA THR A 2 17.25 -5.30 -11.21
C THR A 2 16.33 -6.21 -10.40
N THR A 3 16.79 -6.71 -9.29
CA THR A 3 16.02 -7.58 -8.40
C THR A 3 15.45 -6.75 -7.25
N ILE A 4 14.40 -7.24 -6.57
CA ILE A 4 13.86 -6.57 -5.37
C ILE A 4 14.92 -6.38 -4.27
N TYR A 5 16.00 -7.16 -4.30
CA TYR A 5 17.12 -7.08 -3.34
C TYR A 5 18.09 -5.91 -3.63
N ASP A 6 18.00 -5.33 -4.81
CA ASP A 6 18.74 -4.11 -5.21
C ASP A 6 17.92 -2.83 -4.92
N ALA A 7 16.69 -2.98 -4.35
CA ALA A 7 15.85 -1.86 -3.99
C ALA A 7 16.46 -1.01 -2.88
N ARG A 8 16.32 0.31 -2.99
CA ARG A 8 16.76 1.28 -1.98
C ARG A 8 15.70 1.41 -0.89
N LEU A 9 16.07 1.03 0.33
CA LEU A 9 15.20 1.08 1.49
C LEU A 9 15.57 2.28 2.38
N LEU A 10 14.56 3.00 2.89
CA LEU A 10 14.73 4.02 3.92
C LEU A 10 13.98 3.59 5.19
N LEU A 11 14.73 3.33 6.27
CA LEU A 11 14.20 2.99 7.60
C LEU A 11 14.19 4.24 8.47
N VAL A 12 13.06 4.55 9.08
CA VAL A 12 12.92 5.72 9.94
C VAL A 12 12.29 5.31 11.26
N ASP A 13 13.06 5.39 12.35
CA ASP A 13 12.64 5.06 13.71
C ASP A 13 13.59 5.78 14.67
N ASP A 14 13.14 6.30 15.78
CA ASP A 14 14.00 6.98 16.75
C ASP A 14 14.85 6.00 17.59
N ASN A 15 14.44 4.74 17.64
CA ASN A 15 15.15 3.67 18.35
C ASN A 15 16.33 3.13 17.50
N ALA A 16 17.55 3.55 17.86
CA ALA A 16 18.77 3.13 17.18
C ALA A 16 19.01 1.61 17.21
N ASP A 17 18.62 0.94 18.29
CA ASP A 17 18.79 -0.52 18.43
C ASP A 17 17.84 -1.27 17.49
N LEU A 18 16.59 -0.79 17.36
CA LEU A 18 15.64 -1.34 16.39
C LEU A 18 16.13 -1.12 14.96
N LEU A 19 16.61 0.07 14.62
CA LEU A 19 17.17 0.35 13.28
C LEU A 19 18.34 -0.58 12.96
N ARG A 20 19.25 -0.80 13.92
CA ARG A 20 20.37 -1.73 13.73
C ARG A 20 19.88 -3.16 13.47
N LEU A 21 18.95 -3.64 14.29
CA LEU A 21 18.37 -4.98 14.13
C LEU A 21 17.67 -5.13 12.77
N LEU A 22 16.86 -4.13 12.37
CA LEU A 22 16.19 -4.13 11.06
C LEU A 22 17.20 -4.16 9.91
N CYS A 23 18.28 -3.36 9.98
CA CYS A 23 19.32 -3.36 8.98
C CYS A 23 19.99 -4.73 8.86
N GLU A 24 20.40 -5.34 9.97
CA GLU A 24 21.03 -6.66 9.99
C GLU A 24 20.12 -7.71 9.35
N GLN A 25 18.86 -7.78 9.76
CA GLN A 25 17.91 -8.77 9.26
C GLN A 25 17.54 -8.56 7.76
N LEU A 26 17.43 -7.32 7.30
CA LEU A 26 17.20 -7.02 5.89
C LEU A 26 18.43 -7.34 5.05
N GLN A 27 19.65 -7.08 5.56
CA GLN A 27 20.91 -7.45 4.89
C GLN A 27 21.05 -8.97 4.79
N ASP A 28 20.75 -9.71 5.86
CA ASP A 28 20.75 -11.18 5.87
C ASP A 28 19.73 -11.77 4.87
N ALA A 29 18.59 -11.06 4.68
CA ALA A 29 17.60 -11.40 3.67
C ALA A 29 18.02 -11.04 2.23
N GLY A 30 19.18 -10.36 2.05
CA GLY A 30 19.78 -10.04 0.75
C GLY A 30 19.61 -8.60 0.28
N TYR A 31 18.92 -7.71 1.01
CA TYR A 31 18.79 -6.29 0.65
C TYR A 31 20.10 -5.53 0.84
N ARG A 32 20.54 -4.79 -0.18
CA ARG A 32 21.90 -4.21 -0.23
C ARG A 32 21.94 -2.72 0.04
N HIS A 33 20.88 -2.00 -0.27
CA HIS A 33 20.83 -0.54 -0.23
C HIS A 33 19.87 -0.06 0.85
N ILE A 34 20.36 0.06 2.09
CA ILE A 34 19.56 0.43 3.25
C ILE A 34 20.13 1.72 3.84
N ARG A 35 19.28 2.72 3.99
CA ARG A 35 19.57 3.95 4.72
C ARG A 35 18.69 4.04 5.96
N THR A 36 19.22 4.62 7.02
CA THR A 36 18.50 4.82 8.28
C THR A 36 18.43 6.29 8.63
N ALA A 37 17.34 6.67 9.32
CA ALA A 37 17.14 8.00 9.86
C ALA A 37 16.43 7.89 11.21
N GLN A 38 16.82 8.73 12.18
CA GLN A 38 16.25 8.73 13.53
C GLN A 38 15.27 9.89 13.78
N SER A 39 14.96 10.65 12.74
CA SER A 39 14.08 11.81 12.83
C SER A 39 13.45 12.15 11.47
N CYS A 40 12.39 12.94 11.48
CA CYS A 40 11.79 13.46 10.24
C CYS A 40 12.78 14.29 9.42
N SER A 41 13.60 15.09 10.07
CA SER A 41 14.60 15.95 9.40
C SER A 41 15.67 15.11 8.71
N ALA A 42 16.21 14.10 9.39
CA ALA A 42 17.17 13.16 8.82
C ALA A 42 16.56 12.35 7.66
N ALA A 43 15.32 11.88 7.81
CA ALA A 43 14.61 11.16 6.76
C ALA A 43 14.42 12.00 5.48
N ARG A 44 14.06 13.30 5.62
CA ARG A 44 13.97 14.24 4.49
C ARG A 44 15.31 14.42 3.77
N ALA A 45 16.40 14.50 4.52
CA ALA A 45 17.75 14.62 3.96
C ALA A 45 18.14 13.34 3.20
N CYS A 46 17.90 12.16 3.78
CA CYS A 46 18.13 10.88 3.11
C CYS A 46 17.34 10.76 1.81
N PHE A 47 16.03 11.09 1.85
CA PHE A 47 15.15 11.05 0.67
C PHE A 47 15.60 12.00 -0.45
N ALA A 48 16.07 13.20 -0.07
CA ALA A 48 16.57 14.18 -1.05
C ALA A 48 17.92 13.78 -1.66
N ALA A 49 18.78 13.11 -0.89
CA ALA A 49 20.07 12.63 -1.37
C ALA A 49 19.94 11.45 -2.33
N GLU A 50 19.01 10.55 -2.03
CA GLU A 50 18.75 9.37 -2.85
C GLU A 50 17.32 8.90 -2.60
N GLN A 51 16.49 8.99 -3.64
CA GLN A 51 15.09 8.58 -3.55
C GLN A 51 14.98 7.08 -3.27
N PRO A 52 14.32 6.66 -2.17
CA PRO A 52 14.10 5.25 -1.87
C PRO A 52 13.01 4.65 -2.78
N GLU A 53 12.98 3.32 -2.84
CA GLU A 53 11.94 2.54 -3.53
C GLU A 53 10.94 1.92 -2.54
N LEU A 54 11.28 1.94 -1.25
CA LEU A 54 10.37 1.62 -0.14
C LEU A 54 10.80 2.37 1.10
N MET A 55 9.83 2.91 1.83
CA MET A 55 10.02 3.52 3.16
C MET A 55 9.43 2.61 4.23
N ILE A 56 10.17 2.41 5.34
CA ILE A 56 9.67 1.78 6.56
C ILE A 56 9.71 2.86 7.65
N LEU A 57 8.54 3.28 8.12
CA LEU A 57 8.38 4.50 8.90
C LEU A 57 7.77 4.22 10.27
N ASP A 58 8.41 4.66 11.34
CA ASP A 58 7.71 4.81 12.62
C ASP A 58 6.77 6.02 12.57
N ILE A 59 5.66 5.89 13.28
CA ILE A 59 4.67 6.97 13.43
C ILE A 59 5.18 8.04 14.39
N ASN A 60 5.79 7.63 15.50
CA ASN A 60 6.21 8.53 16.56
C ASN A 60 7.70 8.87 16.42
N LEU A 61 8.00 10.06 15.94
CA LEU A 61 9.36 10.55 15.77
C LEU A 61 9.61 11.78 16.67
N PRO A 62 10.86 12.01 17.12
CA PRO A 62 11.16 13.04 18.12
C PRO A 62 10.93 14.48 17.64
N ASP A 63 10.99 14.71 16.32
CA ASP A 63 10.86 16.02 15.69
C ASP A 63 9.61 16.16 14.83
N GLY A 64 8.66 15.19 14.95
CA GLY A 64 7.42 15.25 14.19
C GLY A 64 6.64 13.94 14.15
N ASP A 65 5.69 13.90 13.27
CA ASP A 65 4.76 12.80 13.06
C ASP A 65 5.06 12.11 11.73
N GLY A 66 5.21 10.79 11.77
CA GLY A 66 5.53 9.95 10.60
C GLY A 66 4.51 10.06 9.48
N PHE A 67 3.23 10.33 9.78
CA PHE A 67 2.20 10.54 8.76
C PHE A 67 2.43 11.83 7.98
N SER A 68 2.75 12.91 8.69
CA SER A 68 3.06 14.20 8.09
C SER A 68 4.35 14.13 7.27
N LEU A 69 5.34 13.37 7.74
CA LEU A 69 6.55 13.06 6.99
C LEU A 69 6.21 12.34 5.69
N PHE A 70 5.47 11.25 5.77
CA PHE A 70 5.08 10.44 4.62
C PHE A 70 4.34 11.27 3.57
N ARG A 71 3.31 12.04 3.99
CA ARG A 71 2.56 12.92 3.09
C ARG A 71 3.47 13.90 2.34
N ALA A 72 4.42 14.51 3.04
CA ALA A 72 5.34 15.46 2.46
C ALA A 72 6.35 14.81 1.49
N LEU A 73 6.76 13.57 1.74
CA LEU A 73 7.66 12.81 0.86
C LEU A 73 6.90 12.27 -0.35
N ARG A 74 5.70 11.74 -0.14
CA ARG A 74 4.85 11.21 -1.22
C ARG A 74 4.40 12.27 -2.23
N ALA A 75 4.22 13.52 -1.78
CA ALA A 75 3.95 14.64 -2.69
C ALA A 75 5.11 14.90 -3.69
N LYS A 76 6.32 14.39 -3.41
CA LYS A 76 7.50 14.52 -4.29
C LYS A 76 7.71 13.32 -5.20
N ALA A 77 7.35 12.12 -4.72
CA ALA A 77 7.48 10.87 -5.47
C ALA A 77 6.53 9.81 -4.88
N ASP A 78 5.93 9.00 -5.75
CA ASP A 78 5.03 7.91 -5.36
C ASP A 78 5.85 6.70 -4.89
N VAL A 79 6.36 6.78 -3.65
CA VAL A 79 7.16 5.73 -3.02
C VAL A 79 6.27 4.97 -2.03
N PRO A 80 6.19 3.64 -2.12
CA PRO A 80 5.43 2.83 -1.19
C PRO A 80 6.00 2.91 0.23
N ALA A 81 5.11 2.75 1.23
CA ALA A 81 5.50 2.79 2.63
C ALA A 81 4.85 1.68 3.46
N LEU A 82 5.68 1.10 4.36
CA LEU A 82 5.28 0.24 5.45
C LEU A 82 5.39 1.03 6.75
N PHE A 83 4.27 1.23 7.47
CA PHE A 83 4.31 1.88 8.77
C PHE A 83 4.55 0.88 9.91
N LEU A 84 5.36 1.28 10.87
CA LEU A 84 5.52 0.59 12.15
C LEU A 84 4.74 1.39 13.21
N SER A 85 3.79 0.73 13.88
CA SER A 85 2.87 1.37 14.82
C SER A 85 2.95 0.73 16.20
N ALA A 86 2.90 1.51 17.26
CA ALA A 86 2.89 1.01 18.63
C ALA A 86 1.49 0.57 19.10
N ARG A 87 0.41 0.89 18.39
CA ARG A 87 -0.99 0.63 18.79
C ARG A 87 -1.90 0.40 17.60
N ASP A 88 -2.94 -0.43 17.81
CA ASP A 88 -4.04 -0.60 16.85
C ASP A 88 -4.80 0.71 16.57
N ALA A 89 -4.86 1.64 17.56
CA ALA A 89 -5.45 2.97 17.38
C ALA A 89 -4.71 3.85 16.36
N ASP A 90 -3.42 3.61 16.10
CA ASP A 90 -2.67 4.30 15.06
C ASP A 90 -3.04 3.79 13.67
N ALA A 91 -3.44 2.52 13.57
CA ALA A 91 -4.03 1.96 12.36
C ALA A 91 -5.31 2.76 11.99
N ASP A 92 -6.22 3.00 12.95
CA ASP A 92 -7.43 3.80 12.72
C ASP A 92 -7.12 5.24 12.28
N ARG A 93 -6.02 5.84 12.75
CA ARG A 93 -5.56 7.15 12.29
C ARG A 93 -4.99 7.10 10.86
N LEU A 94 -4.21 6.07 10.53
CA LEU A 94 -3.75 5.80 9.15
C LEU A 94 -4.94 5.75 8.19
N PHE A 95 -6.03 5.14 8.64
CA PHE A 95 -7.24 4.93 7.88
C PHE A 95 -8.10 6.19 7.78
N GLY A 96 -8.24 6.92 8.89
CA GLY A 96 -9.03 8.16 8.94
C GLY A 96 -8.45 9.29 8.08
N LEU A 97 -7.14 9.25 7.80
CA LEU A 97 -6.43 10.28 7.03
C LEU A 97 -6.38 10.01 5.51
N GLY A 98 -6.87 8.86 5.02
CA GLY A 98 -6.88 8.54 3.58
C GLY A 98 -5.49 8.59 2.92
N LEU A 99 -4.42 8.30 3.67
CA LEU A 99 -3.03 8.53 3.24
C LEU A 99 -2.55 7.59 2.13
N GLY A 100 -3.34 6.57 1.78
CA GLY A 100 -2.97 5.60 0.75
C GLY A 100 -1.67 4.85 1.08
N VAL A 101 -1.51 4.44 2.33
CA VAL A 101 -0.39 3.64 2.82
C VAL A 101 -0.48 2.24 2.24
N ASP A 102 0.65 1.65 1.85
CA ASP A 102 0.68 0.33 1.23
C ASP A 102 0.48 -0.80 2.24
N ASP A 103 1.01 -0.66 3.45
CA ASP A 103 0.82 -1.61 4.55
C ASP A 103 1.22 -1.00 5.90
N TYR A 104 0.86 -1.68 7.00
CA TYR A 104 1.29 -1.33 8.35
C TYR A 104 1.57 -2.59 9.19
N LEU A 105 2.40 -2.44 10.22
CA LEU A 105 2.78 -3.51 11.12
C LEU A 105 2.81 -3.00 12.56
N THR A 106 2.08 -3.66 13.47
CA THR A 106 2.00 -3.25 14.88
C THR A 106 3.17 -3.78 15.69
N LYS A 107 3.76 -2.92 16.51
CA LYS A 107 4.80 -3.30 17.49
C LYS A 107 4.14 -3.88 18.76
N PRO A 108 4.64 -5.03 19.32
CA PRO A 108 5.76 -5.82 18.84
C PRO A 108 5.38 -6.72 17.67
N PHE A 109 6.30 -6.89 16.71
CA PHE A 109 6.10 -7.73 15.53
C PHE A 109 7.18 -8.83 15.41
N LEU A 110 6.87 -9.84 14.63
CA LEU A 110 7.86 -10.85 14.26
C LEU A 110 8.70 -10.34 13.07
N MET A 111 10.01 -10.49 13.15
CA MET A 111 10.91 -10.07 12.08
C MET A 111 10.57 -10.72 10.73
N GLN A 112 10.17 -11.98 10.77
CA GLN A 112 9.74 -12.71 9.59
C GLN A 112 8.53 -12.06 8.91
N GLU A 113 7.58 -11.51 9.69
CA GLU A 113 6.42 -10.79 9.16
C GLU A 113 6.85 -9.50 8.46
N LEU A 114 7.76 -8.73 9.06
CA LEU A 114 8.30 -7.53 8.43
C LEU A 114 8.97 -7.85 7.09
N LEU A 115 9.83 -8.86 7.04
CA LEU A 115 10.54 -9.27 5.82
C LEU A 115 9.56 -9.68 4.71
N LEU A 116 8.51 -10.44 5.04
CA LEU A 116 7.46 -10.83 4.08
C LEU A 116 6.72 -9.60 3.53
N ARG A 117 6.36 -8.64 4.41
CA ARG A 117 5.67 -7.41 3.99
C ARG A 117 6.54 -6.56 3.05
N VAL A 118 7.82 -6.36 3.40
CA VAL A 118 8.80 -5.67 2.55
C VAL A 118 8.89 -6.33 1.18
N GLN A 119 9.05 -7.65 1.15
CA GLN A 119 9.13 -8.41 -0.10
C GLN A 119 7.87 -8.25 -0.95
N HIS A 120 6.69 -8.35 -0.36
CA HIS A 120 5.41 -8.23 -1.07
C HIS A 120 5.18 -6.83 -1.64
N ILE A 121 5.48 -5.78 -0.86
CA ILE A 121 5.36 -4.39 -1.33
C ILE A 121 6.26 -4.16 -2.55
N LEU A 122 7.53 -4.56 -2.47
CA LEU A 122 8.48 -4.40 -3.56
C LEU A 122 8.09 -5.23 -4.80
N GLN A 123 7.68 -6.50 -4.62
CA GLN A 123 7.23 -7.33 -5.74
C GLN A 123 6.05 -6.71 -6.49
N ARG A 124 5.11 -6.08 -5.77
CA ARG A 124 3.97 -5.39 -6.39
C ARG A 124 4.42 -4.15 -7.16
N ALA A 125 5.28 -3.32 -6.56
CA ALA A 125 5.83 -2.14 -7.22
C ALA A 125 6.53 -2.50 -8.54
N TYR A 126 7.39 -3.51 -8.51
CA TYR A 126 8.11 -3.99 -9.70
C TYR A 126 7.20 -4.65 -10.75
N ARG A 127 6.15 -5.37 -10.32
CA ARG A 127 5.16 -5.96 -11.27
C ARG A 127 4.30 -4.89 -11.93
N ALA A 128 3.94 -3.83 -11.23
CA ALA A 128 3.17 -2.73 -11.78
C ALA A 128 3.92 -2.05 -12.94
N GLU A 129 5.24 -1.92 -12.84
CA GLU A 129 6.09 -1.39 -13.93
C GLU A 129 6.12 -2.32 -15.16
N LEU A 130 6.09 -3.64 -14.98
CA LEU A 130 6.14 -4.61 -16.09
C LEU A 130 4.80 -4.81 -16.81
N SER A 131 3.67 -4.46 -16.19
CA SER A 131 2.32 -4.72 -16.70
C SER A 131 1.77 -3.63 -17.63
N ARG A 132 2.54 -2.66 -18.06
CA ARG A 132 2.13 -1.49 -18.86
C ARG A 132 1.67 -1.74 -20.30
N THR A 133 1.30 -2.96 -20.70
CA THR A 133 1.11 -3.31 -22.12
C THR A 133 -0.31 -3.59 -22.60
N LYS A 134 -1.36 -3.45 -21.77
CA LYS A 134 -2.77 -3.55 -22.25
C LYS A 134 -3.62 -2.44 -21.61
N SER A 135 -4.34 -1.70 -22.45
CA SER A 135 -5.35 -0.73 -22.04
C SER A 135 -6.57 -1.47 -21.45
N ASP A 136 -6.58 -1.67 -20.15
CA ASP A 136 -7.73 -2.20 -19.40
C ASP A 136 -8.40 -1.03 -18.65
N ALA A 137 -9.22 -0.26 -19.38
CA ALA A 137 -10.04 0.79 -18.77
C ALA A 137 -11.30 0.17 -18.16
N LEU A 138 -11.45 0.29 -16.85
CA LEU A 138 -12.62 -0.16 -16.09
C LEU A 138 -13.57 1.03 -15.88
N ARG A 139 -14.83 0.91 -16.33
CA ARG A 139 -15.86 1.92 -16.06
C ARG A 139 -16.70 1.54 -14.85
N LEU A 140 -16.90 2.52 -13.95
CA LEU A 140 -17.66 2.40 -12.71
C LEU A 140 -18.54 3.65 -12.54
N GLY A 141 -19.78 3.57 -13.05
CA GLY A 141 -20.65 4.74 -13.10
C GLY A 141 -20.02 5.89 -13.91
N GLY A 142 -19.97 7.08 -13.32
CA GLY A 142 -19.35 8.28 -13.95
C GLY A 142 -17.81 8.31 -13.87
N ARG A 143 -17.17 7.30 -13.31
CA ARG A 143 -15.70 7.22 -13.13
C ARG A 143 -15.09 6.21 -14.09
N SER A 144 -13.86 6.48 -14.52
CA SER A 144 -13.08 5.52 -15.30
C SER A 144 -11.75 5.24 -14.59
N VAL A 145 -11.33 3.98 -14.60
CA VAL A 145 -10.09 3.56 -13.98
C VAL A 145 -9.17 3.00 -15.06
N ASP A 146 -8.01 3.59 -15.19
CA ASP A 146 -6.92 3.01 -15.96
C ASP A 146 -6.10 2.12 -15.02
N LEU A 147 -6.21 0.81 -15.23
CA LEU A 147 -5.47 -0.17 -14.41
C LEU A 147 -3.98 -0.23 -14.76
N ASN A 148 -3.54 0.35 -15.88
CA ASN A 148 -2.13 0.37 -16.25
C ASN A 148 -1.41 1.56 -15.62
N ASP A 149 -2.06 2.73 -15.68
CA ASP A 149 -1.51 3.96 -15.10
C ASP A 149 -1.88 4.12 -13.61
N ALA A 150 -2.65 3.15 -13.05
CA ALA A 150 -3.14 3.19 -11.67
C ALA A 150 -3.88 4.50 -11.33
N LEU A 151 -4.69 4.99 -12.26
CA LEU A 151 -5.40 6.27 -12.15
C LEU A 151 -6.91 6.07 -12.22
N VAL A 152 -7.61 6.76 -11.33
CA VAL A 152 -9.07 6.92 -11.35
C VAL A 152 -9.38 8.32 -11.87
N THR A 153 -10.09 8.44 -12.97
CA THR A 153 -10.60 9.73 -13.48
C THR A 153 -12.01 9.94 -12.96
N LEU A 154 -12.24 11.06 -12.29
CA LEU A 154 -13.53 11.49 -11.76
C LEU A 154 -14.38 12.18 -12.84
N PRO A 155 -15.71 12.36 -12.62
CA PRO A 155 -16.60 13.00 -13.58
C PRO A 155 -16.20 14.44 -13.93
N ASP A 156 -15.52 15.14 -13.02
CA ASP A 156 -15.01 16.52 -13.23
C ASP A 156 -13.68 16.57 -13.99
N GLY A 157 -13.15 15.39 -14.40
CA GLY A 157 -11.87 15.27 -15.10
C GLY A 157 -10.63 15.23 -14.20
N SER A 158 -10.80 15.42 -12.89
CA SER A 158 -9.68 15.26 -11.95
C SER A 158 -9.29 13.80 -11.81
N THR A 159 -8.05 13.54 -11.38
CA THR A 159 -7.50 12.17 -11.25
C THR A 159 -7.05 11.86 -9.84
N LEU A 160 -7.26 10.61 -9.41
CA LEU A 160 -6.79 10.07 -8.15
C LEU A 160 -5.89 8.86 -8.43
N ALA A 161 -4.68 8.84 -7.86
CA ALA A 161 -3.79 7.70 -7.99
C ALA A 161 -4.24 6.54 -7.08
N LEU A 162 -4.10 5.31 -7.58
CA LEU A 162 -4.22 4.08 -6.79
C LEU A 162 -2.85 3.69 -6.26
N THR A 163 -2.80 3.23 -5.01
CA THR A 163 -1.59 2.60 -4.48
C THR A 163 -1.36 1.24 -5.11
N ALA A 164 -0.16 0.68 -4.98
CA ALA A 164 0.15 -0.65 -5.50
C ALA A 164 -0.77 -1.74 -4.92
N THR A 165 -1.15 -1.61 -3.64
CA THR A 165 -2.10 -2.52 -2.95
C THR A 165 -3.52 -2.36 -3.49
N GLU A 166 -4.00 -1.14 -3.62
CA GLU A 166 -5.33 -0.84 -4.16
C GLU A 166 -5.46 -1.32 -5.61
N LEU A 167 -4.42 -1.09 -6.42
CA LEU A 167 -4.37 -1.57 -7.81
C LEU A 167 -4.41 -3.10 -7.88
N ALA A 168 -3.63 -3.80 -7.04
CA ALA A 168 -3.62 -5.26 -7.02
C ALA A 168 -4.98 -5.84 -6.62
N LEU A 169 -5.64 -5.27 -5.59
CA LEU A 169 -6.99 -5.63 -5.19
C LEU A 169 -8.00 -5.40 -6.31
N LEU A 170 -7.95 -4.21 -6.92
CA LEU A 170 -8.89 -3.85 -7.97
C LEU A 170 -8.70 -4.70 -9.22
N ARG A 171 -7.47 -5.03 -9.61
CA ARG A 171 -7.19 -5.97 -10.70
C ARG A 171 -7.80 -7.34 -10.43
N LYS A 172 -7.57 -7.90 -9.22
CA LYS A 172 -8.15 -9.20 -8.84
C LYS A 172 -9.67 -9.20 -8.88
N LEU A 173 -10.30 -8.12 -8.43
CA LEU A 173 -11.74 -7.93 -8.49
C LEU A 173 -12.26 -7.75 -9.92
N ALA A 174 -11.53 -7.02 -10.77
CA ALA A 174 -11.87 -6.78 -12.17
C ALA A 174 -11.79 -8.06 -13.02
N GLU A 175 -10.76 -8.89 -12.82
CA GLU A 175 -10.63 -10.23 -13.42
C GLU A 175 -11.84 -11.13 -13.11
N ASN A 176 -12.46 -10.91 -11.95
CA ASN A 176 -13.62 -11.67 -11.46
C ASN A 176 -14.89 -10.84 -11.44
N ARG A 177 -15.02 -9.84 -12.33
CA ARG A 177 -16.14 -8.90 -12.32
C ARG A 177 -17.50 -9.62 -12.37
N GLY A 178 -18.39 -9.24 -11.46
CA GLY A 178 -19.70 -9.89 -11.30
C GLY A 178 -19.70 -11.17 -10.46
N HIS A 179 -18.53 -11.65 -10.03
CA HIS A 179 -18.39 -12.81 -9.15
C HIS A 179 -17.84 -12.40 -7.78
N ILE A 180 -18.04 -13.24 -6.78
CA ILE A 180 -17.52 -13.03 -5.43
C ILE A 180 -16.05 -13.47 -5.42
N VAL A 181 -15.17 -12.61 -4.90
CA VAL A 181 -13.77 -12.94 -4.59
C VAL A 181 -13.67 -13.04 -3.07
N THR A 182 -13.25 -14.20 -2.58
CA THR A 182 -13.15 -14.46 -1.14
C THR A 182 -12.08 -13.60 -0.48
N TYR A 183 -12.19 -13.39 0.85
CA TYR A 183 -11.14 -12.71 1.62
C TYR A 183 -9.78 -13.35 1.39
N ASP A 184 -9.72 -14.67 1.46
CA ASP A 184 -8.54 -15.50 1.22
C ASP A 184 -7.93 -15.23 -0.17
N ALA A 185 -8.74 -15.28 -1.22
CA ALA A 185 -8.28 -15.03 -2.59
C ALA A 185 -7.76 -13.59 -2.82
N LEU A 186 -8.34 -12.59 -2.14
CA LEU A 186 -7.88 -11.22 -2.18
C LEU A 186 -6.58 -11.05 -1.40
N CYS A 187 -6.51 -11.61 -0.19
CA CYS A 187 -5.29 -11.58 0.62
C CYS A 187 -4.14 -12.27 -0.10
N THR A 188 -4.37 -13.45 -0.65
CA THR A 188 -3.36 -14.19 -1.43
C THR A 188 -2.90 -13.41 -2.66
N ALA A 189 -3.81 -12.75 -3.37
CA ALA A 189 -3.46 -11.96 -4.56
C ALA A 189 -2.57 -10.75 -4.24
N VAL A 190 -2.72 -10.19 -3.04
CA VAL A 190 -2.01 -8.98 -2.61
C VAL A 190 -0.77 -9.32 -1.80
N TRP A 191 -0.86 -10.25 -0.85
CA TRP A 191 0.20 -10.53 0.13
C TRP A 191 0.83 -11.91 -0.02
N GLY A 192 0.38 -12.73 -0.99
CA GLY A 192 0.90 -14.08 -1.21
C GLY A 192 0.23 -15.14 -0.34
N ALA A 193 0.73 -16.39 -0.40
CA ALA A 193 0.12 -17.53 0.28
C ALA A 193 0.23 -17.47 1.83
N ASP A 194 1.24 -16.78 2.35
CA ASP A 194 1.53 -16.67 3.78
C ASP A 194 0.97 -15.38 4.39
N TYR A 195 -0.27 -15.02 4.06
CA TYR A 195 -0.88 -13.73 4.40
C TYR A 195 -1.46 -13.61 5.83
N TYR A 196 -1.14 -14.45 6.76
CA TYR A 196 -1.71 -14.44 8.12
C TYR A 196 -1.66 -13.05 8.78
N GLY A 197 -2.83 -12.60 9.31
CA GLY A 197 -2.94 -11.31 9.99
C GLY A 197 -3.26 -10.10 9.10
N TYR A 198 -3.52 -10.29 7.81
CA TYR A 198 -3.81 -9.18 6.87
C TYR A 198 -5.30 -8.85 6.69
N GLU A 199 -6.21 -9.53 7.38
CA GLU A 199 -7.66 -9.31 7.23
C GLU A 199 -8.05 -7.86 7.59
N ASN A 200 -7.43 -7.29 8.62
CA ASN A 200 -7.65 -5.89 8.98
C ASN A 200 -7.12 -4.94 7.90
N SER A 201 -5.92 -5.21 7.35
CA SER A 201 -5.35 -4.43 6.26
C SER A 201 -6.25 -4.47 5.02
N LEU A 202 -6.83 -5.62 4.67
CA LEU A 202 -7.75 -5.75 3.53
C LEU A 202 -8.95 -4.82 3.65
N ASN A 203 -9.64 -4.83 4.79
CA ASN A 203 -10.84 -4.01 5.03
C ASN A 203 -10.56 -2.53 4.79
N VAL A 204 -9.37 -2.10 5.13
CA VAL A 204 -8.89 -0.74 5.02
C VAL A 204 -8.66 -0.34 3.57
N HIS A 205 -7.91 -1.15 2.83
CA HIS A 205 -7.69 -0.89 1.41
C HIS A 205 -8.99 -0.92 0.60
N ILE A 206 -9.95 -1.78 0.98
CA ILE A 206 -11.30 -1.77 0.42
C ILE A 206 -12.03 -0.46 0.72
N ARG A 207 -11.88 0.09 1.93
CA ARG A 207 -12.46 1.40 2.26
C ARG A 207 -11.85 2.50 1.40
N HIS A 208 -10.52 2.55 1.26
CA HIS A 208 -9.84 3.53 0.40
C HIS A 208 -10.22 3.39 -1.07
N LEU A 209 -10.34 2.15 -1.56
CA LEU A 209 -10.86 1.94 -2.91
C LEU A 209 -12.25 2.53 -3.07
N ARG A 210 -13.15 2.34 -2.10
CA ARG A 210 -14.49 2.93 -2.14
C ARG A 210 -14.45 4.45 -2.15
N GLU A 211 -13.57 5.08 -1.38
CA GLU A 211 -13.40 6.53 -1.37
C GLU A 211 -13.01 7.07 -2.76
N LYS A 212 -12.28 6.28 -3.55
CA LYS A 212 -11.85 6.62 -4.91
C LYS A 212 -12.85 6.20 -6.01
N LEU A 213 -13.56 5.09 -5.82
CA LEU A 213 -14.40 4.47 -6.85
C LEU A 213 -15.89 4.78 -6.72
N GLU A 214 -16.39 5.11 -5.53
CA GLU A 214 -17.81 5.28 -5.23
C GLU A 214 -18.17 6.75 -5.05
N GLU A 215 -19.36 7.15 -5.48
CA GLU A 215 -19.90 8.48 -5.14
C GLU A 215 -20.19 8.61 -3.64
N GLN A 216 -20.70 7.52 -3.03
CA GLN A 216 -20.98 7.41 -1.61
C GLN A 216 -20.25 6.18 -1.03
N PRO A 217 -19.04 6.31 -0.49
CA PRO A 217 -18.25 5.19 0.03
C PRO A 217 -18.95 4.33 1.10
N SER A 218 -19.83 4.95 1.89
CA SER A 218 -20.65 4.28 2.93
C SER A 218 -21.84 3.48 2.36
N ARG A 219 -22.23 3.72 1.10
CA ARG A 219 -23.28 3.03 0.36
C ARG A 219 -22.78 2.58 -1.00
N PRO A 220 -21.81 1.67 -1.04
CA PRO A 220 -21.13 1.30 -2.28
C PRO A 220 -22.09 0.64 -3.27
N GLN A 221 -21.99 1.01 -4.55
CA GLN A 221 -22.73 0.46 -5.66
C GLN A 221 -21.87 -0.46 -6.53
N HIS A 222 -20.58 -0.21 -6.59
CA HIS A 222 -19.64 -0.94 -7.45
C HIS A 222 -18.84 -1.99 -6.67
N LEU A 223 -18.27 -1.62 -5.52
CA LEU A 223 -17.45 -2.51 -4.69
C LEU A 223 -18.26 -3.01 -3.47
N LEU A 224 -18.96 -4.12 -3.66
CA LEU A 224 -19.93 -4.65 -2.71
C LEU A 224 -19.27 -5.58 -1.70
N THR A 225 -19.74 -5.52 -0.43
CA THR A 225 -19.38 -6.52 0.59
C THR A 225 -20.36 -7.70 0.52
N VAL A 226 -19.81 -8.91 0.45
CA VAL A 226 -20.55 -10.15 0.67
C VAL A 226 -20.17 -10.68 2.05
N ARG A 227 -21.08 -10.45 3.03
CA ARG A 227 -20.79 -10.73 4.44
C ARG A 227 -20.25 -12.15 4.64
N SER A 228 -19.23 -12.28 5.47
CA SER A 228 -18.53 -13.53 5.82
C SER A 228 -17.86 -14.28 4.66
N ILE A 229 -17.86 -13.74 3.42
CA ILE A 229 -17.29 -14.43 2.25
C ILE A 229 -16.17 -13.60 1.60
N GLY A 230 -16.42 -12.31 1.31
CA GLY A 230 -15.46 -11.49 0.58
C GLY A 230 -16.09 -10.25 -0.05
N TYR A 231 -15.56 -9.88 -1.21
CA TYR A 231 -16.00 -8.71 -1.97
C TYR A 231 -16.35 -9.06 -3.40
N LYS A 232 -17.13 -8.18 -4.02
CA LYS A 232 -17.57 -8.35 -5.41
C LYS A 232 -17.55 -7.00 -6.10
N LEU A 233 -16.91 -6.94 -7.27
CA LEU A 233 -17.06 -5.82 -8.18
C LEU A 233 -18.33 -6.04 -9.01
N ALA A 234 -19.25 -5.09 -8.99
CA ALA A 234 -20.51 -5.17 -9.73
C ALA A 234 -20.27 -5.36 -11.24
N LYS A 235 -21.19 -6.05 -11.92
CA LYS A 235 -21.19 -6.12 -13.40
C LYS A 235 -21.38 -4.70 -13.96
N GLU A 236 -20.91 -4.46 -15.17
CA GLU A 236 -21.25 -3.26 -15.90
C GLU A 236 -22.76 -3.25 -16.14
N GLU A 237 -23.43 -2.17 -15.77
CA GLU A 237 -24.79 -1.98 -16.24
C GLU A 237 -24.72 -1.78 -17.75
N THR A 238 -25.17 -2.76 -18.49
CA THR A 238 -25.45 -2.59 -19.94
C THR A 238 -26.57 -1.56 -20.03
N ALA A 239 -26.23 -0.36 -20.50
CA ALA A 239 -27.20 0.68 -20.83
C ALA A 239 -28.13 0.20 -21.96
#